data_a4c9b8336666115908f0b914b7146488
#
_entry.id   a4c9b8336666115908f0b914b7146488
#
_cell.length_a   1.000
_cell.length_b   1.000
_cell.length_c   1.000
_cell.angle_alpha   90.00
_cell.angle_beta   90.00
_cell.angle_gamma   90.00
#
_symmetry.space_group_name_H-M   'P 1'
#
loop_
_entity.id
_entity.type
_entity.pdbx_description
1 polymer ?
#
loop_
_entity_poly.entity_id
_entity_poly.type
_entity_poly.pdbx_seq_one_letter_code
_entity_poly.pdbx_strand_id
1 'polypeptide(L)'
;MGDKNLMISVNCVSETLDDELVILNLKTGKYHQLTKTGIFIWEKVLAEKITLEQLIMKAENRFQGESIRNDIACFVKVLLENDIFVES
;
A
#
# COMPACT_ATOMS: atom_id res chain seq x y z
N MET A 1 -9.84 -14.43 -1.60
CA MET A 1 -9.01 -13.30 -2.03
C MET A 1 -9.17 -12.09 -1.15
N GLY A 2 -10.35 -11.53 -1.03
CA GLY A 2 -10.56 -10.32 -0.25
C GLY A 2 -10.44 -10.50 1.26
N ASP A 3 -10.33 -11.72 1.73
CA ASP A 3 -10.27 -12.02 3.16
C ASP A 3 -8.84 -12.20 3.70
N LYS A 4 -7.85 -12.12 2.82
CA LYS A 4 -6.46 -12.16 3.27
C LYS A 4 -5.99 -10.78 3.70
N ASN A 5 -5.22 -10.74 4.78
CA ASN A 5 -4.67 -9.48 5.27
C ASN A 5 -3.45 -9.08 4.46
N LEU A 6 -3.32 -7.79 4.23
CA LEU A 6 -2.14 -7.22 3.59
C LEU A 6 -1.09 -6.94 4.66
N MET A 7 0.15 -7.24 4.34
CA MET A 7 1.28 -7.01 5.23
C MET A 7 2.42 -6.40 4.44
N ILE A 8 3.28 -5.69 5.13
CA ILE A 8 4.49 -5.13 4.51
C ILE A 8 5.58 -6.18 4.59
N SER A 9 6.26 -6.42 3.47
CA SER A 9 7.37 -7.37 3.41
C SER A 9 8.46 -7.00 4.41
N VAL A 10 9.04 -8.00 5.07
CA VAL A 10 10.14 -7.79 6.01
C VAL A 10 11.40 -7.27 5.33
N ASN A 11 11.47 -7.36 4.00
CA ASN A 11 12.63 -6.89 3.25
C ASN A 11 12.53 -5.41 2.88
N CYS A 12 11.45 -4.74 3.27
CA CYS A 12 11.23 -3.33 2.91
C CYS A 12 11.57 -2.41 4.06
N VAL A 13 12.22 -1.31 3.72
CA VAL A 13 12.45 -0.19 4.63
C VAL A 13 11.84 1.05 4.00
N SER A 14 11.44 1.99 4.82
CA SER A 14 10.79 3.20 4.31
C SER A 14 11.34 4.44 4.99
N GLU A 15 11.27 5.55 4.29
CA GLU A 15 11.67 6.85 4.80
C GLU A 15 10.70 7.91 4.29
N THR A 16 10.27 8.78 5.17
CA THR A 16 9.39 9.89 4.83
C THR A 16 10.22 11.13 4.51
N LEU A 17 9.98 11.71 3.35
CA LEU A 17 10.68 12.91 2.88
C LEU A 17 9.61 13.94 2.49
N ASP A 18 9.41 14.95 3.32
CA ASP A 18 8.39 15.97 3.10
C ASP A 18 7.02 15.33 2.86
N ASP A 19 6.47 15.45 1.66
CA ASP A 19 5.16 14.91 1.31
C ASP A 19 5.25 13.55 0.62
N GLU A 20 6.43 12.95 0.62
CA GLU A 20 6.67 11.69 -0.09
C GLU A 20 7.14 10.62 0.87
N LEU A 21 6.84 9.38 0.51
CA LEU A 21 7.34 8.21 1.21
C LEU A 21 8.14 7.40 0.22
N VAL A 22 9.38 7.08 0.58
CA VAL A 22 10.24 6.25 -0.26
C VAL A 22 10.37 4.88 0.40
N ILE A 23 10.10 3.83 -0.36
CA ILE A 23 10.19 2.45 0.10
C ILE A 23 11.28 1.76 -0.69
N LEU A 24 12.24 1.17 0.01
CA LEU A 24 13.30 0.38 -0.61
C LEU A 24 13.09 -1.09 -0.28
N ASN A 25 13.05 -1.92 -1.31
CA ASN A 25 13.03 -3.37 -1.14
C ASN A 25 14.47 -3.85 -1.18
N LEU A 26 14.99 -4.29 -0.03
CA LEU A 26 16.39 -4.69 0.11
C LEU A 26 16.69 -5.96 -0.67
N LYS A 27 15.70 -6.79 -0.93
CA LYS A 27 15.89 -8.03 -1.68
C LYS A 27 16.11 -7.79 -3.16
N THR A 28 15.39 -6.85 -3.75
CA THR A 28 15.47 -6.55 -5.19
C THR A 28 16.33 -5.35 -5.51
N GLY A 29 16.59 -4.50 -4.52
CA GLY A 29 17.30 -3.25 -4.71
C GLY A 29 16.45 -2.16 -5.35
N LYS A 30 15.18 -2.42 -5.60
CA LYS A 30 14.27 -1.44 -6.20
C LYS A 30 13.62 -0.58 -5.14
N TYR A 31 13.33 0.64 -5.51
CA TYR A 31 12.60 1.54 -4.62
C TYR A 31 11.38 2.12 -5.31
N HIS A 32 10.43 2.55 -4.49
CA HIS A 32 9.17 3.12 -4.94
C HIS A 32 8.88 4.38 -4.15
N GLN A 33 8.26 5.32 -4.82
CA GLN A 33 7.92 6.60 -4.23
C GLN A 33 6.41 6.70 -4.14
N LEU A 34 5.90 7.03 -2.95
CA LEU A 34 4.47 7.13 -2.70
C LEU A 34 4.13 8.56 -2.30
N THR A 35 2.96 9.02 -2.74
CA THR A 35 2.43 10.33 -2.35
C THR A 35 0.98 10.16 -1.95
N LYS A 36 0.45 11.12 -1.21
CA LYS A 36 -0.99 11.21 -0.87
C LYS A 36 -1.68 9.87 -0.61
N THR A 37 -2.44 9.39 -1.60
CA THR A 37 -3.21 8.16 -1.45
C THR A 37 -2.32 6.95 -1.15
N GLY A 38 -1.16 6.88 -1.80
CA GLY A 38 -0.21 5.80 -1.55
C GLY A 38 0.29 5.78 -0.11
N ILE A 39 0.58 6.96 0.45
CA ILE A 39 1.01 7.07 1.84
C ILE A 39 -0.11 6.63 2.78
N PHE A 40 -1.35 7.03 2.49
CA PHE A 40 -2.51 6.61 3.27
C PHE A 40 -2.61 5.08 3.32
N ILE A 41 -2.48 4.44 2.16
CA ILE A 41 -2.56 2.97 2.06
C ILE A 41 -1.43 2.33 2.86
N TRP A 42 -0.21 2.82 2.71
CA TRP A 42 0.94 2.31 3.42
C TRP A 42 0.75 2.38 4.93
N GLU A 43 0.28 3.53 5.41
CA GLU A 43 0.08 3.73 6.84
C GLU A 43 -1.00 2.80 7.40
N LYS A 44 -2.05 2.54 6.63
CA LYS A 44 -3.11 1.63 7.08
C LYS A 44 -2.62 0.20 7.16
N VAL A 45 -1.85 -0.25 6.19
CA VAL A 45 -1.29 -1.61 6.20
C VAL A 45 -0.27 -1.76 7.32
N LEU A 46 0.51 -0.72 7.59
CA LEU A 46 1.49 -0.73 8.67
C LEU A 46 0.84 -0.78 10.05
N ALA A 47 -0.26 -0.06 10.22
CA ALA A 47 -0.88 0.14 11.53
C ALA A 47 -1.77 -1.01 11.97
N GLU A 48 -2.40 -1.72 11.03
CA GLU A 48 -3.40 -2.72 11.40
C GLU A 48 -3.48 -3.87 10.39
N LYS A 49 -4.07 -4.96 10.82
CA LYS A 49 -4.36 -6.07 9.91
C LYS A 49 -5.57 -5.66 9.07
N ILE A 50 -5.40 -5.58 7.77
CA ILE A 50 -6.43 -5.06 6.90
C ILE A 50 -6.45 -5.84 5.58
N THR A 51 -7.66 -6.16 5.12
CA THR A 51 -7.84 -6.80 3.82
C THR A 51 -7.90 -5.73 2.74
N LEU A 52 -7.72 -6.16 1.48
CA LEU A 52 -7.83 -5.25 0.35
C LEU A 52 -9.19 -4.55 0.33
N GLU A 53 -10.26 -5.30 0.57
CA GLU A 53 -11.61 -4.73 0.55
C GLU A 53 -11.81 -3.68 1.65
N GLN A 54 -11.30 -3.97 2.85
CA GLN A 54 -11.38 -3.00 3.95
C GLN A 54 -10.56 -1.75 3.63
N LEU A 55 -9.40 -1.93 3.02
CA LEU A 55 -8.54 -0.82 2.63
C LEU A 55 -9.25 0.06 1.59
N ILE A 56 -9.89 -0.56 0.61
CA ILE A 56 -10.65 0.17 -0.41
C ILE A 56 -11.78 0.97 0.24
N MET A 57 -12.51 0.36 1.16
CA MET A 57 -13.61 1.04 1.85
C MET A 57 -13.12 2.25 2.64
N LYS A 58 -12.01 2.11 3.34
CA LYS A 58 -11.43 3.22 4.10
C LYS A 58 -10.95 4.34 3.16
N ALA A 59 -10.37 3.97 2.03
CA ALA A 59 -9.91 4.96 1.05
C ALA A 59 -11.09 5.68 0.40
N GLU A 60 -12.16 4.98 0.11
CA GLU A 60 -13.36 5.59 -0.44
C GLU A 60 -13.99 6.61 0.53
N ASN A 61 -13.89 6.35 1.83
CA ASN A 61 -14.38 7.29 2.84
C ASN A 61 -13.47 8.50 2.99
N ARG A 62 -12.17 8.33 2.79
CA ARG A 62 -11.17 9.38 2.97
C ARG A 62 -11.03 10.27 1.74
N PHE A 63 -11.06 9.66 0.57
CA PHE A 63 -10.90 10.34 -0.70
C PHE A 63 -12.16 10.15 -1.52
N GLN A 64 -12.60 11.19 -2.20
CA GLN A 64 -13.76 11.11 -3.05
C GLN A 64 -13.33 11.12 -4.50
N GLY A 65 -13.91 10.21 -5.30
CA GLY A 65 -13.58 10.11 -6.69
C GLY A 65 -14.16 8.84 -7.27
N GLU A 66 -14.48 8.87 -8.55
CA GLU A 66 -15.16 7.76 -9.20
C GLU A 66 -14.27 6.54 -9.37
N SER A 67 -12.97 6.75 -9.49
CA SER A 67 -12.01 5.69 -9.79
C SER A 67 -11.24 5.18 -8.58
N ILE A 68 -11.60 5.62 -7.38
CA ILE A 68 -10.81 5.28 -6.18
C ILE A 68 -10.65 3.77 -6.02
N ARG A 69 -11.74 3.02 -6.17
CA ARG A 69 -11.68 1.56 -6.02
C ARG A 69 -10.70 0.92 -6.99
N ASN A 70 -10.77 1.29 -8.26
CA ASN A 70 -9.87 0.75 -9.27
C ASN A 70 -8.43 1.19 -9.04
N ASP A 71 -8.23 2.45 -8.67
CA ASP A 71 -6.90 3.00 -8.43
C ASP A 71 -6.22 2.26 -7.27
N ILE A 72 -6.94 2.03 -6.18
CA ILE A 72 -6.41 1.33 -5.02
C ILE A 72 -6.09 -0.12 -5.38
N ALA A 73 -6.99 -0.79 -6.08
CA ALA A 73 -6.78 -2.19 -6.47
C ALA A 73 -5.54 -2.34 -7.35
N CYS A 74 -5.37 -1.46 -8.33
CA CYS A 74 -4.20 -1.48 -9.21
C CYS A 74 -2.93 -1.17 -8.44
N PHE A 75 -2.97 -0.18 -7.55
CA PHE A 75 -1.83 0.20 -6.74
C PHE A 75 -1.35 -0.95 -5.85
N VAL A 76 -2.30 -1.58 -5.15
CA VAL A 76 -1.96 -2.71 -4.27
C VAL A 76 -1.42 -3.88 -5.08
N LYS A 77 -1.99 -4.12 -6.26
CA LYS A 77 -1.50 -5.19 -7.13
C LYS A 77 -0.03 -4.99 -7.51
N VAL A 78 0.34 -3.75 -7.86
CA VAL A 78 1.74 -3.43 -8.18
C VAL A 78 2.65 -3.69 -6.99
N LEU A 79 2.22 -3.30 -5.80
CA LEU A 79 3.03 -3.51 -4.60
C LEU A 79 3.14 -4.99 -4.24
N LEU A 80 2.11 -5.78 -4.49
CA LEU A 80 2.17 -7.23 -4.31
C LEU A 80 3.12 -7.87 -5.31
N GLU A 81 3.07 -7.44 -6.56
CA GLU A 81 3.93 -7.99 -7.60
C GLU A 81 5.40 -7.66 -7.37
N ASN A 82 5.69 -6.58 -6.68
CA ASN A 82 7.06 -6.16 -6.41
C ASN A 82 7.54 -6.55 -5.00
N ASP A 83 6.83 -7.47 -4.33
CA ASP A 83 7.18 -7.97 -2.99
C ASP A 83 7.28 -6.88 -1.93
N ILE A 84 6.55 -5.78 -2.10
CA ILE A 84 6.47 -4.74 -1.09
C ILE A 84 5.34 -5.07 -0.11
N PHE A 85 4.19 -5.46 -0.65
CA PHE A 85 3.11 -6.04 0.15
C PHE A 85 3.11 -7.55 -0.01
N VAL A 86 2.70 -8.25 1.03
CA VAL A 86 2.48 -9.69 1.00
C VAL A 86 1.12 -9.98 1.64
N GLU A 87 0.54 -11.11 1.28
CA GLU A 87 -0.74 -11.53 1.83
C GLU A 87 -0.51 -12.66 2.83
N SER A 88 -1.24 -12.58 3.95
CA SER A 88 -1.16 -13.63 4.98
C SER A 88 -2.15 -14.75 4.75
#